data_26afd7df20323d5d60d643ba2411732e
#
_entry.id   26afd7df20323d5d60d643ba2411732e
#
_cell.length_a   1.000
_cell.length_b   1.000
_cell.length_c   1.000
_cell.angle_alpha   90.00
_cell.angle_beta   90.00
_cell.angle_gamma   90.00
#
_symmetry.space_group_name_H-M   'P 1'
#
loop_
_entity.id
_entity.type
_entity.pdbx_description
1 polymer ?
#
loop_
_entity_poly.entity_id
_entity_poly.type
_entity_poly.pdbx_seq_one_letter_code
_entity_poly.pdbx_strand_id
1 'polypeptide(L)'
;PLFYASIGNGSQHHIAMELLKRTAKINLTHVPYKGGGPAGIATVGGETVAMFGGGAVVPLVRSGKLRALAVSSTKRSPTLPELPTIAETYPGYSVTIWQGLFAPTGTPPEVVAKLRTEVQAVLKLPEVAQTLLNAGSGEPSLISIEEFTAMIADDYVRYGKVIKDTGIKVDN
;
A
#
# COMPACT_ATOMS: atom_id res chain seq x y z
N PRO A 1 -17.65 -10.14 16.88
CA PRO A 1 -17.07 -9.09 16.04
C PRO A 1 -16.19 -9.73 14.96
N LEU A 2 -16.14 -9.13 13.75
CA LEU A 2 -15.22 -9.53 12.71
C LEU A 2 -13.96 -8.67 12.83
N PHE A 3 -12.79 -9.29 12.67
CA PHE A 3 -11.50 -8.64 12.81
C PHE A 3 -10.79 -8.52 11.45
N TYR A 4 -10.01 -7.46 11.26
CA TYR A 4 -9.12 -7.33 10.11
C TYR A 4 -7.68 -7.09 10.55
N ALA A 5 -6.73 -7.59 9.76
CA ALA A 5 -5.31 -7.41 10.03
C ALA A 5 -4.73 -6.20 9.29
N SER A 6 -3.75 -5.54 9.90
CA SER A 6 -2.85 -4.59 9.25
C SER A 6 -1.39 -4.86 9.62
N ILE A 7 -0.47 -4.17 8.97
CA ILE A 7 0.98 -4.25 9.26
C ILE A 7 1.43 -3.32 10.39
N GLY A 8 0.48 -2.77 11.15
CA GLY A 8 0.72 -1.87 12.28
C GLY A 8 -0.22 -0.68 12.31
N ASN A 9 -0.30 -0.03 13.45
CA ASN A 9 -1.09 1.17 13.66
C ASN A 9 -0.61 2.31 12.75
N GLY A 10 -1.53 3.04 12.11
CA GLY A 10 -1.21 4.14 11.21
C GLY A 10 -0.58 3.74 9.87
N SER A 11 -0.36 2.45 9.62
CA SER A 11 0.13 1.99 8.31
C SER A 11 -0.88 2.30 7.19
N GLN A 12 -0.40 2.40 5.95
CA GLN A 12 -1.28 2.57 4.79
C GLN A 12 -2.33 1.46 4.67
N HIS A 13 -2.02 0.24 5.12
CA HIS A 13 -2.96 -0.88 5.16
C HIS A 13 -4.09 -0.65 6.19
N HIS A 14 -3.75 -0.07 7.35
CA HIS A 14 -4.74 0.34 8.35
C HIS A 14 -5.64 1.45 7.79
N ILE A 15 -5.04 2.50 7.23
CA ILE A 15 -5.77 3.63 6.63
C ILE A 15 -6.69 3.14 5.50
N ALA A 16 -6.20 2.23 4.64
CA ALA A 16 -7.00 1.67 3.55
C ALA A 16 -8.25 0.96 4.06
N MET A 17 -8.11 0.13 5.12
CA MET A 17 -9.26 -0.57 5.68
C MET A 17 -10.22 0.37 6.39
N GLU A 18 -9.74 1.34 7.15
CA GLU A 18 -10.61 2.31 7.80
C GLU A 18 -11.39 3.17 6.78
N LEU A 19 -10.74 3.55 5.67
CA LEU A 19 -11.43 4.20 4.57
C LEU A 19 -12.51 3.29 3.94
N LEU A 20 -12.19 2.01 3.73
CA LEU A 20 -13.15 1.04 3.19
C LEU A 20 -14.34 0.84 4.14
N LYS A 21 -14.08 0.64 5.43
CA LYS A 21 -15.12 0.49 6.47
C LYS A 21 -16.10 1.65 6.43
N ARG A 22 -15.58 2.87 6.33
CA ARG A 22 -16.38 4.08 6.28
C ARG A 22 -17.19 4.18 4.99
N THR A 23 -16.54 3.92 3.86
CA THR A 23 -17.16 4.03 2.54
C THR A 23 -18.26 2.99 2.34
N ALA A 24 -17.99 1.74 2.72
CA ALA A 24 -18.90 0.60 2.59
C ALA A 24 -19.87 0.48 3.78
N LYS A 25 -19.71 1.30 4.84
CA LYS A 25 -20.49 1.24 6.10
C LYS A 25 -20.46 -0.14 6.77
N ILE A 26 -19.29 -0.79 6.75
CA ILE A 26 -19.07 -2.09 7.39
C ILE A 26 -18.34 -1.93 8.72
N ASN A 27 -18.56 -2.86 9.64
CA ASN A 27 -17.93 -2.84 10.95
C ASN A 27 -16.93 -3.99 11.08
N LEU A 28 -15.65 -3.63 11.18
CA LEU A 28 -14.53 -4.53 11.41
C LEU A 28 -13.64 -3.96 12.52
N THR A 29 -13.14 -4.83 13.40
CA THR A 29 -12.23 -4.44 14.47
C THR A 29 -10.79 -4.62 14.01
N HIS A 30 -9.95 -3.61 14.23
CA HIS A 30 -8.54 -3.62 13.85
C HIS A 30 -7.69 -4.50 14.76
N VAL A 31 -6.80 -5.29 14.15
CA VAL A 31 -5.73 -6.05 14.83
C VAL A 31 -4.41 -5.75 14.15
N PRO A 32 -3.51 -4.99 14.80
CA PRO A 32 -2.19 -4.66 14.25
C PRO A 32 -1.21 -5.82 14.42
N TYR A 33 -0.42 -6.09 13.37
CA TYR A 33 0.69 -7.06 13.38
C TYR A 33 2.01 -6.35 13.02
N LYS A 34 3.12 -6.99 13.32
CA LYS A 34 4.46 -6.49 12.99
C LYS A 34 4.87 -6.89 11.56
N GLY A 35 4.15 -6.37 10.57
CA GLY A 35 4.43 -6.59 9.15
C GLY A 35 3.47 -7.53 8.43
N GLY A 36 3.65 -7.66 7.10
CA GLY A 36 2.73 -8.38 6.23
C GLY A 36 2.74 -9.91 6.40
N GLY A 37 3.89 -10.49 6.77
CA GLY A 37 4.01 -11.94 7.01
C GLY A 37 3.10 -12.41 8.15
N PRO A 38 3.28 -11.89 9.38
CA PRO A 38 2.43 -12.23 10.52
C PRO A 38 0.95 -11.92 10.27
N ALA A 39 0.62 -10.77 9.67
CA ALA A 39 -0.75 -10.43 9.31
C ALA A 39 -1.38 -11.42 8.33
N GLY A 40 -0.62 -11.84 7.31
CA GLY A 40 -1.06 -12.85 6.34
C GLY A 40 -1.30 -14.22 6.98
N ILE A 41 -0.41 -14.66 7.89
CA ILE A 41 -0.56 -15.94 8.61
C ILE A 41 -1.82 -15.92 9.49
N ALA A 42 -2.06 -14.83 10.23
CA ALA A 42 -3.24 -14.66 11.06
C ALA A 42 -4.53 -14.70 10.22
N THR A 43 -4.51 -14.09 9.04
CA THR A 43 -5.67 -14.13 8.13
C THR A 43 -5.89 -15.53 7.55
N VAL A 44 -4.83 -16.26 7.19
CA VAL A 44 -4.92 -17.67 6.76
C VAL A 44 -5.45 -18.56 7.90
N GLY A 45 -5.05 -18.29 9.14
CA GLY A 45 -5.50 -19.02 10.32
C GLY A 45 -6.93 -18.69 10.77
N GLY A 46 -7.57 -17.68 10.16
CA GLY A 46 -8.95 -17.28 10.51
C GLY A 46 -9.04 -16.39 11.75
N GLU A 47 -7.93 -15.95 12.33
CA GLU A 47 -7.92 -14.95 13.41
C GLU A 47 -8.50 -13.62 12.93
N THR A 48 -8.27 -13.29 11.67
CA THR A 48 -8.85 -12.13 10.99
C THR A 48 -9.51 -12.55 9.68
N VAL A 49 -10.60 -11.85 9.30
CA VAL A 49 -11.39 -12.22 8.11
C VAL A 49 -10.90 -11.53 6.84
N ALA A 50 -10.12 -10.47 6.97
CA ALA A 50 -9.65 -9.67 5.85
C ALA A 50 -8.38 -8.91 6.21
N MET A 51 -7.63 -8.52 5.18
CA MET A 51 -6.52 -7.57 5.29
C MET A 51 -6.30 -6.85 3.96
N PHE A 52 -5.75 -5.66 4.00
CA PHE A 52 -4.99 -5.17 2.86
C PHE A 52 -3.59 -5.77 2.92
N GLY A 53 -3.07 -6.18 1.79
CA GLY A 53 -1.75 -6.80 1.70
C GLY A 53 -1.00 -6.30 0.47
N GLY A 54 0.33 -6.27 0.60
CA GLY A 54 1.26 -6.05 -0.52
C GLY A 54 1.98 -7.36 -0.89
N GLY A 55 3.22 -7.25 -1.35
CA GLY A 55 4.02 -8.37 -1.82
C GLY A 55 4.11 -9.58 -0.88
N ALA A 56 4.11 -9.34 0.43
CA ALA A 56 4.21 -10.41 1.43
C ALA A 56 3.05 -11.43 1.37
N VAL A 57 1.88 -11.04 0.87
CA VAL A 57 0.71 -11.94 0.78
C VAL A 57 0.50 -12.55 -0.61
N VAL A 58 1.21 -12.09 -1.63
CA VAL A 58 1.09 -12.63 -3.00
C VAL A 58 1.34 -14.14 -3.05
N PRO A 59 2.35 -14.72 -2.38
CA PRO A 59 2.53 -16.17 -2.34
C PRO A 59 1.35 -16.92 -1.72
N LEU A 60 0.67 -16.33 -0.72
CA LEU A 60 -0.49 -16.93 -0.07
C LEU A 60 -1.71 -16.92 -1.01
N VAL A 61 -1.86 -15.87 -1.81
CA VAL A 61 -2.90 -15.81 -2.86
C VAL A 61 -2.60 -16.83 -3.96
N ARG A 62 -1.36 -16.89 -4.47
CA ARG A 62 -0.96 -17.84 -5.50
C ARG A 62 -1.12 -19.30 -5.08
N SER A 63 -0.90 -19.61 -3.81
CA SER A 63 -1.11 -20.96 -3.25
C SER A 63 -2.56 -21.26 -2.85
N GLY A 64 -3.50 -20.34 -3.11
CA GLY A 64 -4.91 -20.51 -2.77
C GLY A 64 -5.24 -20.42 -1.28
N LYS A 65 -4.27 -20.06 -0.43
CA LYS A 65 -4.48 -19.92 1.02
C LYS A 65 -5.21 -18.62 1.37
N LEU A 66 -5.10 -17.59 0.54
CA LEU A 66 -5.89 -16.37 0.60
C LEU A 66 -6.58 -16.13 -0.74
N ARG A 67 -7.77 -15.54 -0.70
CA ARG A 67 -8.49 -15.10 -1.89
C ARG A 67 -8.32 -13.58 -2.04
N ALA A 68 -7.72 -13.14 -3.14
CA ALA A 68 -7.73 -11.72 -3.50
C ALA A 68 -9.14 -11.33 -3.97
N LEU A 69 -9.62 -10.19 -3.52
CA LEU A 69 -11.00 -9.73 -3.80
C LEU A 69 -11.01 -8.50 -4.71
N ALA A 70 -10.12 -7.55 -4.48
CA ALA A 70 -10.02 -6.30 -5.22
C ALA A 70 -8.67 -5.64 -4.97
N VAL A 71 -8.31 -4.66 -5.79
CA VAL A 71 -7.16 -3.78 -5.59
C VAL A 71 -7.60 -2.40 -5.11
N SER A 72 -6.76 -1.73 -4.30
CA SER A 72 -7.04 -0.43 -3.71
C SER A 72 -6.70 0.77 -4.59
N SER A 73 -5.98 0.53 -5.69
CA SER A 73 -5.58 1.54 -6.68
C SER A 73 -6.76 1.98 -7.55
N THR A 74 -6.60 3.12 -8.23
CA THR A 74 -7.62 3.65 -9.17
C THR A 74 -7.74 2.85 -10.47
N LYS A 75 -6.70 2.07 -10.81
CA LYS A 75 -6.66 1.21 -11.99
C LYS A 75 -6.42 -0.23 -11.57
N ARG A 76 -6.92 -1.19 -12.34
CA ARG A 76 -6.62 -2.61 -12.13
C ARG A 76 -5.12 -2.87 -12.23
N SER A 77 -4.65 -3.83 -11.46
CA SER A 77 -3.25 -4.23 -11.51
C SER A 77 -2.93 -4.97 -12.81
N PRO A 78 -1.86 -4.64 -13.51
CA PRO A 78 -1.45 -5.40 -14.70
C PRO A 78 -1.03 -6.84 -14.35
N THR A 79 -0.63 -7.11 -13.11
CA THR A 79 -0.25 -8.45 -12.64
C THR A 79 -1.44 -9.28 -12.14
N LEU A 80 -2.60 -8.65 -11.90
CA LEU A 80 -3.84 -9.26 -11.43
C LEU A 80 -5.04 -8.59 -12.13
N PRO A 81 -5.10 -8.65 -13.47
CA PRO A 81 -6.08 -7.90 -14.26
C PRO A 81 -7.53 -8.36 -14.04
N GLU A 82 -7.70 -9.59 -13.55
CA GLU A 82 -9.00 -10.16 -13.20
C GLU A 82 -9.61 -9.52 -11.96
N LEU A 83 -8.79 -8.92 -11.07
CA LEU A 83 -9.30 -8.27 -9.88
C LEU A 83 -9.88 -6.89 -10.20
N PRO A 84 -11.11 -6.61 -9.77
CA PRO A 84 -11.67 -5.26 -9.87
C PRO A 84 -10.93 -4.30 -8.95
N THR A 85 -11.06 -3.01 -9.21
CA THR A 85 -10.71 -2.00 -8.22
C THR A 85 -11.87 -1.81 -7.23
N ILE A 86 -11.55 -1.42 -5.99
CA ILE A 86 -12.60 -1.03 -5.03
C ILE A 86 -13.40 0.17 -5.57
N ALA A 87 -12.76 1.06 -6.33
CA ALA A 87 -13.40 2.21 -6.96
C ALA A 87 -14.51 1.85 -7.95
N GLU A 88 -14.48 0.67 -8.56
CA GLU A 88 -15.54 0.18 -9.45
C GLU A 88 -16.86 -0.02 -8.70
N THR A 89 -16.79 -0.35 -7.41
CA THR A 89 -17.97 -0.51 -6.54
C THR A 89 -18.23 0.74 -5.69
N TYR A 90 -17.17 1.39 -5.25
CA TYR A 90 -17.21 2.57 -4.37
C TYR A 90 -16.46 3.74 -5.03
N PRO A 91 -17.11 4.52 -5.91
CA PRO A 91 -16.48 5.65 -6.59
C PRO A 91 -15.82 6.62 -5.61
N GLY A 92 -14.61 7.05 -5.93
CA GLY A 92 -13.79 7.91 -5.06
C GLY A 92 -12.91 7.18 -4.06
N TYR A 93 -13.06 5.87 -3.88
CA TYR A 93 -12.09 5.10 -3.10
C TYR A 93 -10.75 5.01 -3.85
N SER A 94 -9.68 5.39 -3.17
CA SER A 94 -8.31 5.22 -3.70
C SER A 94 -7.32 5.22 -2.55
N VAL A 95 -6.54 4.17 -2.43
CA VAL A 95 -5.35 4.11 -1.57
C VAL A 95 -4.24 3.45 -2.37
N THR A 96 -3.21 4.23 -2.70
CA THR A 96 -2.02 3.73 -3.39
C THR A 96 -0.89 3.66 -2.38
N ILE A 97 -0.31 2.48 -2.23
CA ILE A 97 0.88 2.27 -1.42
C ILE A 97 2.09 2.55 -2.32
N TRP A 98 2.96 3.44 -1.88
CA TRP A 98 4.18 3.78 -2.59
C TRP A 98 5.41 3.65 -1.67
N GLN A 99 6.58 3.50 -2.26
CA GLN A 99 7.87 3.50 -1.57
C GLN A 99 8.75 4.56 -2.21
N GLY A 100 9.46 5.32 -1.39
CA GLY A 100 10.34 6.38 -1.85
C GLY A 100 11.68 6.38 -1.13
N LEU A 101 12.73 6.81 -1.82
CA LEU A 101 14.04 7.06 -1.24
C LEU A 101 14.12 8.53 -0.83
N PHE A 102 14.54 8.78 0.40
CA PHE A 102 14.72 10.12 0.95
C PHE A 102 16.17 10.34 1.37
N ALA A 103 16.62 11.56 1.24
CA ALA A 103 17.91 12.01 1.76
C ALA A 103 17.69 12.94 2.96
N PRO A 104 18.63 13.02 3.92
CA PRO A 104 18.58 13.99 5.00
C PRO A 104 18.54 15.42 4.47
N THR A 105 17.90 16.31 5.24
CA THR A 105 17.93 17.76 4.95
C THR A 105 19.37 18.26 4.92
N GLY A 106 19.73 19.07 3.90
CA GLY A 106 21.08 19.57 3.72
C GLY A 106 22.01 18.65 2.92
N THR A 107 21.54 17.51 2.43
CA THR A 107 22.32 16.72 1.46
C THR A 107 22.60 17.58 0.23
N PRO A 108 23.87 17.66 -0.24
CA PRO A 108 24.23 18.46 -1.41
C PRO A 108 23.42 18.08 -2.65
N PRO A 109 22.93 19.07 -3.43
CA PRO A 109 22.08 18.81 -4.59
C PRO A 109 22.68 17.84 -5.62
N GLU A 110 24.00 17.91 -5.83
CA GLU A 110 24.73 17.02 -6.73
C GLU A 110 24.71 15.57 -6.26
N VAL A 111 24.71 15.31 -4.94
CA VAL A 111 24.58 13.97 -4.37
C VAL A 111 23.17 13.45 -4.60
N VAL A 112 22.15 14.28 -4.36
CA VAL A 112 20.75 13.93 -4.62
C VAL A 112 20.53 13.62 -6.09
N ALA A 113 21.06 14.45 -6.99
CA ALA A 113 20.96 14.25 -8.43
C ALA A 113 21.62 12.94 -8.87
N LYS A 114 22.82 12.64 -8.35
CA LYS A 114 23.53 11.40 -8.64
C LYS A 114 22.73 10.18 -8.15
N LEU A 115 22.29 10.16 -6.90
CA LEU A 115 21.48 9.08 -6.35
C LEU A 115 20.23 8.83 -7.18
N ARG A 116 19.54 9.91 -7.58
CA ARG A 116 18.36 9.81 -8.44
C ARG A 116 18.68 9.16 -9.77
N THR A 117 19.74 9.59 -10.43
CA THR A 117 20.18 9.05 -11.73
C THR A 117 20.46 7.55 -11.61
N GLU A 118 21.22 7.15 -10.61
CA GLU A 118 21.57 5.73 -10.38
C GLU A 118 20.35 4.88 -10.05
N VAL A 119 19.47 5.36 -9.15
CA VAL A 119 18.22 4.66 -8.82
C VAL A 119 17.33 4.52 -10.06
N GLN A 120 17.18 5.57 -10.86
CA GLN A 120 16.39 5.50 -12.10
C GLN A 120 17.00 4.51 -13.11
N ALA A 121 18.33 4.45 -13.21
CA ALA A 121 19.00 3.47 -14.06
C ALA A 121 18.71 2.04 -13.62
N VAL A 122 18.80 1.77 -12.31
CA VAL A 122 18.49 0.45 -11.73
C VAL A 122 17.02 0.09 -11.92
N LEU A 123 16.09 1.01 -11.69
CA LEU A 123 14.65 0.75 -11.84
C LEU A 123 14.23 0.50 -13.30
N LYS A 124 15.04 0.91 -14.29
CA LYS A 124 14.82 0.62 -15.72
C LYS A 124 15.32 -0.76 -16.14
N LEU A 125 16.07 -1.46 -15.30
CA LEU A 125 16.54 -2.80 -15.61
C LEU A 125 15.36 -3.78 -15.62
N PRO A 126 15.15 -4.56 -16.68
CA PRO A 126 14.01 -5.47 -16.78
C PRO A 126 13.92 -6.48 -15.64
N GLU A 127 15.05 -7.00 -15.18
CA GLU A 127 15.13 -7.94 -14.06
C GLU A 127 14.71 -7.30 -12.73
N VAL A 128 14.99 -6.01 -12.51
CA VAL A 128 14.56 -5.26 -11.33
C VAL A 128 13.06 -5.00 -11.40
N ALA A 129 12.57 -4.52 -12.53
CA ALA A 129 11.14 -4.30 -12.73
C ALA A 129 10.33 -5.60 -12.52
N GLN A 130 10.81 -6.72 -13.08
CA GLN A 130 10.16 -8.02 -12.90
C GLN A 130 10.20 -8.50 -11.45
N THR A 131 11.31 -8.25 -10.75
CA THR A 131 11.44 -8.59 -9.32
C THR A 131 10.44 -7.80 -8.47
N LEU A 132 10.29 -6.50 -8.72
CA LEU A 132 9.32 -5.65 -8.03
C LEU A 132 7.87 -6.09 -8.30
N LEU A 133 7.55 -6.40 -9.56
CA LEU A 133 6.25 -6.94 -9.94
C LEU A 133 5.95 -8.27 -9.21
N ASN A 134 6.91 -9.19 -9.21
CA ASN A 134 6.77 -10.49 -8.53
C ASN A 134 6.62 -10.34 -7.01
N ALA A 135 7.27 -9.33 -6.44
CA ALA A 135 7.13 -8.97 -5.03
C ALA A 135 5.80 -8.25 -4.72
N GLY A 136 4.96 -7.96 -5.72
CA GLY A 136 3.70 -7.23 -5.54
C GLY A 136 3.89 -5.75 -5.22
N SER A 137 5.06 -5.18 -5.51
CA SER A 137 5.35 -3.74 -5.33
C SER A 137 4.83 -2.87 -6.47
N GLY A 138 4.30 -3.48 -7.54
CA GLY A 138 3.86 -2.78 -8.74
C GLY A 138 5.01 -2.43 -9.69
N GLU A 139 4.70 -1.67 -10.73
CA GLU A 139 5.69 -1.19 -11.69
C GLU A 139 6.53 -0.05 -11.08
N PRO A 140 7.84 0.01 -11.41
CA PRO A 140 8.67 1.14 -11.01
C PRO A 140 8.09 2.48 -11.49
N SER A 141 7.99 3.45 -10.60
CA SER A 141 7.56 4.79 -10.94
C SER A 141 8.77 5.71 -11.10
N LEU A 142 8.87 6.37 -12.26
CA LEU A 142 9.99 7.26 -12.60
C LEU A 142 9.53 8.72 -12.68
N ILE A 143 8.63 9.13 -11.80
CA ILE A 143 8.11 10.50 -11.73
C ILE A 143 9.19 11.51 -11.34
N SER A 144 8.98 12.78 -11.64
CA SER A 144 9.88 13.87 -11.26
C SER A 144 9.91 14.12 -9.74
N ILE A 145 10.86 14.90 -9.25
CA ILE A 145 10.90 15.28 -7.83
C ILE A 145 9.68 16.13 -7.49
N GLU A 146 9.30 17.03 -8.40
CA GLU A 146 8.13 17.90 -8.25
C GLU A 146 6.85 17.11 -8.17
N GLU A 147 6.66 16.14 -9.08
CA GLU A 147 5.49 15.23 -9.06
C GLU A 147 5.46 14.39 -7.79
N PHE A 148 6.61 13.86 -7.34
CA PHE A 148 6.70 13.09 -6.10
C PHE A 148 6.38 13.97 -4.88
N THR A 149 6.88 15.19 -4.83
CA THR A 149 6.60 16.15 -3.75
C THR A 149 5.12 16.52 -3.72
N ALA A 150 4.50 16.78 -4.87
CA ALA A 150 3.08 17.06 -4.97
C ALA A 150 2.24 15.86 -4.50
N MET A 151 2.61 14.64 -4.91
CA MET A 151 1.94 13.42 -4.49
C MET A 151 1.98 13.23 -2.96
N ILE A 152 3.15 13.49 -2.34
CA ILE A 152 3.28 13.43 -0.87
C ILE A 152 2.39 14.47 -0.20
N ALA A 153 2.35 15.70 -0.71
CA ALA A 153 1.51 16.76 -0.15
C ALA A 153 0.02 16.41 -0.23
N ASP A 154 -0.43 15.89 -1.37
CA ASP A 154 -1.82 15.45 -1.55
C ASP A 154 -2.16 14.27 -0.63
N ASP A 155 -1.29 13.29 -0.51
CA ASP A 155 -1.47 12.15 0.39
C ASP A 155 -1.50 12.58 1.86
N TYR A 156 -0.66 13.55 2.25
CA TYR A 156 -0.66 14.11 3.60
C TYR A 156 -2.02 14.72 3.98
N VAL A 157 -2.60 15.51 3.08
CA VAL A 157 -3.92 16.12 3.28
C VAL A 157 -5.00 15.05 3.30
N ARG A 158 -5.00 14.15 2.33
CA ARG A 158 -6.02 13.12 2.15
C ARG A 158 -6.04 12.12 3.31
N TYR A 159 -4.88 11.56 3.65
CA TYR A 159 -4.77 10.58 4.74
C TYR A 159 -4.89 11.25 6.12
N GLY A 160 -4.42 12.48 6.27
CA GLY A 160 -4.63 13.27 7.47
C GLY A 160 -6.12 13.44 7.80
N LYS A 161 -6.96 13.66 6.78
CA LYS A 161 -8.41 13.68 6.95
C LYS A 161 -8.97 12.31 7.40
N VAL A 162 -8.53 11.22 6.77
CA VAL A 162 -8.97 9.87 7.16
C VAL A 162 -8.59 9.59 8.60
N ILE A 163 -7.34 9.84 8.99
CA ILE A 163 -6.84 9.63 10.36
C ILE A 163 -7.67 10.43 11.38
N LYS A 164 -7.91 11.72 11.10
CA LYS A 164 -8.71 12.57 11.98
C LYS A 164 -10.15 12.06 12.11
N ASP A 165 -10.77 11.68 11.00
CA ASP A 165 -12.16 11.27 10.96
C ASP A 165 -12.41 9.88 11.57
N THR A 166 -11.40 9.02 11.58
CA THR A 166 -11.47 7.64 12.10
C THR A 166 -10.89 7.50 13.50
N GLY A 167 -10.17 8.49 14.00
CA GLY A 167 -9.53 8.46 15.32
C GLY A 167 -8.35 7.48 15.41
N ILE A 168 -7.73 7.14 14.26
CA ILE A 168 -6.53 6.28 14.24
C ILE A 168 -5.45 6.92 15.13
N LYS A 169 -4.95 6.14 16.10
CA LYS A 169 -3.76 6.50 16.88
C LYS A 169 -2.54 5.90 16.21
N VAL A 170 -1.54 6.72 15.95
CA VAL A 170 -0.24 6.26 15.43
C VAL A 170 0.63 5.97 16.64
N ASP A 171 1.26 4.81 16.67
CA ASP A 171 2.24 4.48 17.70
C ASP A 171 3.48 5.39 17.50
N ASN A 172 3.89 6.09 18.56
CA ASN A 172 5.08 6.95 18.57
C ASN A 172 6.35 6.11 18.71
#